data_e739f601cba0e730a222996b6ada9723
#
_entry.id   e739f601cba0e730a222996b6ada9723
#
_cell.length_a   1.000
_cell.length_b   1.000
_cell.length_c   1.000
_cell.angle_alpha   90.00
_cell.angle_beta   90.00
_cell.angle_gamma   90.00
#
_symmetry.space_group_name_H-M   'P 1'
#
loop_
_entity.id
_entity.type
_entity.pdbx_description
1 polymer ?
#
loop_
_entity_poly.entity_id
_entity_poly.type
_entity_poly.pdbx_seq_one_letter_code
_entity_poly.pdbx_strand_id
1 'polypeptide(L)'
;MRLRSFVTTALAAVLAVGALAPPAPAAAATADRWGFAYVKDPTVPAWTVLDTSRQWGSWKTAFPAAWADGIKLAPGRFQVRFPQIGASSRGVPHVTPVNRTGHYCEVVRWFQSGADEIVDVQCHKPGGTRDDTPFTVLWTTSSGVLPAATAHAYVQWSSGLVAQSYNSTGVVNTVGPLGVGQYLVRLPGVGLAGLLAGNVQVTAVQPNAGPRRCKVYSWSAVGTGVQVYVFCYDQAGAFINTDFVLSYHRRRPVIGSLGPPSHFGYLGTAVGGPTNDNSVLGVGANAVAALAPAGRYLATFPQVGLKETHAQVVAQGTGSNYCHLTQSWTYTTDADVDVICFDNVGVVTPHRFLATFTSRL
;
A
#
# COMPACT_ATOMS: atom_id res chain seq x y z
N MET A 1 38.18 91.88 -5.11
CA MET A 1 37.23 91.29 -6.10
C MET A 1 37.64 89.83 -6.21
N ARG A 2 36.92 88.92 -5.56
CA ARG A 2 37.23 87.49 -5.55
C ARG A 2 36.13 86.75 -6.30
N LEU A 3 36.49 86.15 -7.45
CA LEU A 3 35.60 85.27 -8.19
C LEU A 3 35.46 83.89 -7.46
N ARG A 4 34.25 83.44 -7.24
CA ARG A 4 33.97 82.11 -6.75
C ARG A 4 33.48 81.24 -7.96
N SER A 5 34.32 80.21 -8.27
CA SER A 5 33.97 79.16 -9.20
C SER A 5 32.94 78.19 -8.55
N PHE A 6 31.84 77.95 -9.22
CA PHE A 6 30.92 76.86 -8.88
C PHE A 6 31.27 75.63 -9.73
N VAL A 7 31.59 74.54 -9.04
CA VAL A 7 31.78 73.20 -9.66
C VAL A 7 30.44 72.49 -9.58
N THR A 8 29.85 72.21 -10.73
CA THR A 8 28.61 71.43 -10.84
C THR A 8 28.98 69.96 -11.02
N THR A 9 28.71 69.13 -10.02
CA THR A 9 28.89 67.68 -10.07
C THR A 9 27.66 67.06 -10.66
N ALA A 10 27.73 66.44 -11.83
CA ALA A 10 26.68 65.66 -12.45
C ALA A 10 26.73 64.22 -11.91
N LEU A 11 25.64 63.80 -11.24
CA LEU A 11 25.48 62.43 -10.74
C LEU A 11 24.83 61.59 -11.87
N ALA A 12 25.61 60.67 -12.47
CA ALA A 12 25.07 59.71 -13.43
C ALA A 12 24.49 58.48 -12.68
N ALA A 13 23.15 58.35 -12.69
CA ALA A 13 22.46 57.20 -12.18
C ALA A 13 22.53 56.03 -13.20
N VAL A 14 23.26 55.00 -12.89
CA VAL A 14 23.31 53.77 -13.67
C VAL A 14 22.09 52.89 -13.26
N LEU A 15 21.08 52.83 -14.12
CA LEU A 15 19.97 51.88 -13.99
C LEU A 15 20.45 50.47 -14.39
N ALA A 16 20.75 49.63 -13.39
CA ALA A 16 20.97 48.20 -13.62
C ALA A 16 19.63 47.52 -13.92
N VAL A 17 19.37 47.24 -15.17
CA VAL A 17 18.23 46.37 -15.58
C VAL A 17 18.65 44.93 -15.26
N GLY A 18 18.19 44.45 -14.11
CA GLY A 18 18.31 43.03 -13.74
C GLY A 18 17.47 42.17 -14.69
N ALA A 19 18.07 41.43 -15.57
CA ALA A 19 17.42 40.42 -16.37
C ALA A 19 16.89 39.35 -15.41
N LEU A 20 15.56 39.28 -15.20
CA LEU A 20 14.89 38.18 -14.53
C LEU A 20 15.12 36.91 -15.38
N ALA A 21 15.95 36.01 -14.92
CA ALA A 21 16.08 34.69 -15.53
C ALA A 21 14.70 34.00 -15.53
N PRO A 22 14.28 33.38 -16.65
CA PRO A 22 13.04 32.66 -16.69
C PRO A 22 13.08 31.57 -15.61
N PRO A 23 11.95 31.29 -14.91
CA PRO A 23 11.89 30.23 -13.93
C PRO A 23 12.30 28.91 -14.62
N ALA A 24 13.20 28.17 -14.01
CA ALA A 24 13.58 26.85 -14.49
C ALA A 24 12.31 26.00 -14.65
N PRO A 25 12.16 25.23 -15.75
CA PRO A 25 11.00 24.39 -15.92
C PRO A 25 10.91 23.47 -14.72
N ALA A 26 9.74 23.45 -14.07
CA ALA A 26 9.46 22.53 -12.99
C ALA A 26 9.75 21.10 -13.49
N ALA A 27 10.64 20.40 -12.83
CA ALA A 27 10.93 19.01 -13.18
C ALA A 27 9.60 18.26 -13.22
N ALA A 28 9.29 17.65 -14.38
CA ALA A 28 8.08 16.88 -14.54
C ALA A 28 8.03 15.85 -13.41
N ALA A 29 6.96 15.86 -12.61
CA ALA A 29 6.76 14.89 -11.55
C ALA A 29 6.89 13.50 -12.17
N THR A 30 7.75 12.65 -11.63
CA THR A 30 7.87 11.27 -12.11
C THR A 30 6.52 10.61 -11.97
N ALA A 31 6.01 10.02 -13.06
CA ALA A 31 4.72 9.33 -13.03
C ALA A 31 4.70 8.26 -11.94
N ASP A 32 3.55 8.08 -11.30
CA ASP A 32 3.32 6.98 -10.36
C ASP A 32 3.66 5.65 -11.05
N ARG A 33 4.38 4.80 -10.34
CA ARG A 33 4.70 3.44 -10.79
C ARG A 33 4.04 2.45 -9.85
N TRP A 34 3.39 1.47 -10.41
CA TRP A 34 2.68 0.47 -9.61
C TRP A 34 2.49 -0.82 -10.41
N GLY A 35 2.32 -1.90 -9.68
CA GLY A 35 1.98 -3.19 -10.23
C GLY A 35 1.37 -4.08 -9.17
N PHE A 36 0.51 -5.00 -9.60
CA PHE A 36 0.01 -6.08 -8.78
C PHE A 36 0.01 -7.41 -9.53
N ALA A 37 0.09 -8.50 -8.80
CA ALA A 37 0.06 -9.84 -9.35
C ALA A 37 -0.46 -10.86 -8.33
N TYR A 38 -0.97 -11.98 -8.83
CA TYR A 38 -1.38 -13.14 -8.05
C TYR A 38 -0.48 -14.33 -8.37
N VAL A 39 0.26 -14.81 -7.39
CA VAL A 39 1.02 -16.06 -7.43
C VAL A 39 0.08 -17.19 -7.07
N LYS A 40 -0.58 -17.75 -8.09
CA LYS A 40 -1.55 -18.84 -7.94
C LYS A 40 -0.87 -20.17 -7.67
N ASP A 41 0.23 -20.43 -8.37
CA ASP A 41 1.06 -21.62 -8.19
C ASP A 41 2.37 -21.24 -7.48
N PRO A 42 2.52 -21.57 -6.20
CA PRO A 42 3.73 -21.27 -5.45
C PRO A 42 4.86 -22.27 -5.67
N THR A 43 4.75 -23.18 -6.63
CA THR A 43 5.75 -24.24 -6.84
C THR A 43 6.69 -23.98 -8.01
N VAL A 44 6.46 -22.91 -8.78
CA VAL A 44 7.20 -22.59 -10.03
C VAL A 44 8.73 -22.45 -9.81
N PRO A 45 9.55 -23.32 -10.40
CA PRO A 45 10.99 -23.35 -10.13
C PRO A 45 11.81 -22.39 -11.00
N ALA A 46 11.19 -21.72 -11.95
CA ALA A 46 11.79 -20.75 -12.86
C ALA A 46 10.86 -19.54 -13.03
N TRP A 47 11.39 -18.44 -13.56
CA TRP A 47 10.59 -17.28 -13.90
C TRP A 47 9.44 -17.66 -14.82
N THR A 48 8.24 -17.60 -14.28
CA THR A 48 6.99 -18.01 -14.95
C THR A 48 6.00 -16.87 -14.89
N VAL A 49 5.36 -16.57 -16.03
CA VAL A 49 4.29 -15.55 -16.09
C VAL A 49 3.17 -15.94 -15.13
N LEU A 50 2.79 -14.98 -14.29
CA LEU A 50 1.75 -15.16 -13.29
C LEU A 50 0.35 -15.09 -13.91
N ASP A 51 -0.70 -15.30 -13.10
CA ASP A 51 -2.10 -15.28 -13.55
C ASP A 51 -2.42 -13.97 -14.28
N THR A 52 -2.56 -14.03 -15.59
CA THR A 52 -2.78 -12.85 -16.45
C THR A 52 -4.11 -12.16 -16.22
N SER A 53 -5.06 -12.82 -15.59
CA SER A 53 -6.36 -12.25 -15.20
C SER A 53 -6.30 -11.48 -13.87
N ARG A 54 -5.22 -11.67 -13.10
CA ARG A 54 -5.00 -11.05 -11.78
C ARG A 54 -3.62 -10.42 -11.67
N GLN A 55 -3.18 -9.79 -12.74
CA GLN A 55 -2.00 -8.94 -12.76
C GLN A 55 -2.18 -7.76 -13.69
N TRP A 56 -1.65 -6.62 -13.30
CA TRP A 56 -1.57 -5.41 -14.13
C TRP A 56 -0.58 -4.43 -13.51
N GLY A 57 -0.19 -3.41 -14.28
CA GLY A 57 0.65 -2.36 -13.75
C GLY A 57 0.88 -1.22 -14.74
N SER A 58 1.47 -0.16 -14.25
CA SER A 58 1.74 1.06 -15.00
C SER A 58 2.65 0.84 -16.22
N TRP A 59 3.40 -0.27 -16.28
CA TRP A 59 4.19 -0.64 -17.46
C TRP A 59 3.34 -0.93 -18.69
N LYS A 60 2.09 -1.34 -18.53
CA LYS A 60 1.22 -1.79 -19.65
C LYS A 60 0.96 -0.71 -20.68
N THR A 61 1.08 0.57 -20.32
CA THR A 61 0.94 1.69 -21.27
C THR A 61 2.06 1.69 -22.30
N ALA A 62 3.30 1.48 -21.89
CA ALA A 62 4.46 1.50 -22.79
C ALA A 62 4.88 0.10 -23.27
N PHE A 63 4.58 -0.94 -22.48
CA PHE A 63 4.99 -2.33 -22.73
C PHE A 63 3.79 -3.28 -22.59
N PRO A 64 2.79 -3.21 -23.50
CA PRO A 64 1.53 -3.96 -23.37
C PRO A 64 1.73 -5.49 -23.39
N ALA A 65 2.77 -5.98 -24.04
CA ALA A 65 3.11 -7.40 -24.11
C ALA A 65 3.85 -7.92 -22.87
N ALA A 66 4.40 -7.03 -22.01
CA ALA A 66 5.11 -7.45 -20.81
C ALA A 66 4.12 -7.90 -19.72
N TRP A 67 4.50 -8.96 -19.00
CA TRP A 67 3.75 -9.53 -17.89
C TRP A 67 4.63 -9.64 -16.65
N ALA A 68 4.02 -9.53 -15.48
CA ALA A 68 4.69 -9.88 -14.24
C ALA A 68 4.90 -11.39 -14.20
N ASP A 69 6.05 -11.81 -13.68
CA ASP A 69 6.41 -13.19 -13.49
C ASP A 69 6.92 -13.44 -12.07
N GLY A 70 7.01 -14.70 -11.71
CA GLY A 70 7.45 -15.12 -10.39
C GLY A 70 8.34 -16.34 -10.43
N ILE A 71 9.13 -16.52 -9.38
CA ILE A 71 9.98 -17.68 -9.16
C ILE A 71 9.98 -18.06 -7.69
N LYS A 72 9.95 -19.36 -7.42
CA LYS A 72 10.22 -19.91 -6.09
C LYS A 72 11.73 -20.07 -5.90
N LEU A 73 12.27 -19.49 -4.84
CA LEU A 73 13.70 -19.60 -4.50
C LEU A 73 13.98 -20.77 -3.54
N ALA A 74 13.06 -21.04 -2.62
CA ALA A 74 13.13 -22.09 -1.61
C ALA A 74 11.72 -22.31 -1.03
N PRO A 75 11.49 -23.34 -0.19
CA PRO A 75 10.20 -23.48 0.50
C PRO A 75 9.79 -22.16 1.20
N GLY A 76 8.60 -21.65 0.89
CA GLY A 76 8.07 -20.39 1.40
C GLY A 76 8.83 -19.14 0.98
N ARG A 77 9.72 -19.16 0.01
CA ARG A 77 10.50 -18.00 -0.49
C ARG A 77 10.28 -17.79 -1.97
N PHE A 78 9.88 -16.58 -2.33
CA PHE A 78 9.48 -16.21 -3.68
C PHE A 78 10.05 -14.86 -4.08
N GLN A 79 10.25 -14.68 -5.39
CA GLN A 79 10.40 -13.37 -6.00
C GLN A 79 9.28 -13.13 -7.01
N VAL A 80 8.74 -11.93 -7.01
CA VAL A 80 7.83 -11.43 -8.03
C VAL A 80 8.50 -10.26 -8.73
N ARG A 81 8.53 -10.32 -10.07
CA ARG A 81 9.10 -9.28 -10.91
C ARG A 81 8.00 -8.50 -11.61
N PHE A 82 8.00 -7.20 -11.41
CA PHE A 82 7.16 -6.25 -12.12
C PHE A 82 7.99 -5.55 -13.20
N PRO A 83 7.69 -5.78 -14.49
CA PRO A 83 8.55 -5.32 -15.56
C PRO A 83 8.51 -3.79 -15.72
N GLN A 84 9.66 -3.19 -16.05
CA GLN A 84 9.81 -1.80 -16.49
C GLN A 84 9.33 -0.71 -15.50
N ILE A 85 9.16 -1.04 -14.23
CA ILE A 85 8.73 -0.07 -13.20
C ILE A 85 9.74 0.08 -12.06
N GLY A 86 10.95 -0.39 -12.24
CA GLY A 86 12.00 -0.29 -11.23
C GLY A 86 12.21 1.14 -10.74
N ALA A 87 12.26 1.33 -9.42
CA ALA A 87 12.39 2.62 -8.76
C ALA A 87 13.42 2.62 -7.61
N SER A 88 14.44 1.78 -7.74
CA SER A 88 15.45 1.53 -6.69
C SER A 88 14.79 0.91 -5.44
N SER A 89 15.04 1.46 -4.26
CA SER A 89 14.40 1.02 -3.02
C SER A 89 13.14 1.83 -2.68
N ARG A 90 12.64 2.67 -3.59
CA ARG A 90 11.44 3.48 -3.35
C ARG A 90 10.16 2.64 -3.42
N GLY A 91 9.08 3.23 -2.93
CA GLY A 91 7.76 2.59 -2.94
C GLY A 91 7.54 1.64 -1.77
N VAL A 92 6.37 1.04 -1.75
CA VAL A 92 5.93 0.10 -0.71
C VAL A 92 5.20 -1.09 -1.33
N PRO A 93 5.61 -2.32 -1.00
CA PRO A 93 4.87 -3.52 -1.35
C PRO A 93 3.88 -3.91 -0.27
N HIS A 94 2.78 -4.57 -0.66
CA HIS A 94 1.89 -5.29 0.24
C HIS A 94 1.68 -6.72 -0.25
N VAL A 95 1.50 -7.65 0.69
CA VAL A 95 1.25 -9.06 0.39
C VAL A 95 0.09 -9.58 1.23
N THR A 96 -0.81 -10.35 0.60
CA THR A 96 -1.90 -11.06 1.27
C THR A 96 -1.90 -12.52 0.84
N PRO A 97 -1.78 -13.49 1.76
CA PRO A 97 -1.90 -14.91 1.44
C PRO A 97 -3.28 -15.28 0.92
N VAL A 98 -3.34 -16.38 0.17
CA VAL A 98 -4.58 -16.92 -0.40
C VAL A 98 -4.66 -18.40 -0.09
N ASN A 99 -5.26 -18.77 1.05
CA ASN A 99 -5.37 -20.16 1.50
C ASN A 99 -6.46 -20.32 2.57
N ARG A 100 -6.72 -21.55 2.99
CA ARG A 100 -7.68 -21.90 4.05
C ARG A 100 -7.01 -22.48 5.31
N THR A 101 -5.71 -22.45 5.39
CA THR A 101 -4.92 -23.21 6.37
C THR A 101 -4.09 -22.33 7.30
N GLY A 102 -4.37 -21.03 7.35
CA GLY A 102 -3.76 -20.09 8.27
C GLY A 102 -2.30 -19.73 7.94
N HIS A 103 -1.85 -19.94 6.69
CA HIS A 103 -0.56 -19.42 6.27
C HIS A 103 -0.57 -17.89 6.25
N TYR A 104 0.55 -17.29 6.52
CA TYR A 104 0.74 -15.85 6.45
C TYR A 104 2.03 -15.53 5.70
N CYS A 105 2.05 -14.36 5.06
CA CYS A 105 3.18 -13.91 4.27
C CYS A 105 3.63 -12.53 4.73
N GLU A 106 4.90 -12.25 4.52
CA GLU A 106 5.54 -10.97 4.77
C GLU A 106 6.48 -10.63 3.61
N VAL A 107 6.83 -9.37 3.47
CA VAL A 107 7.82 -8.90 2.53
C VAL A 107 9.20 -9.06 3.15
N VAL A 108 10.16 -9.57 2.39
CA VAL A 108 11.57 -9.62 2.81
C VAL A 108 12.27 -8.32 2.47
N ARG A 109 12.14 -7.89 1.22
CA ARG A 109 12.69 -6.65 0.67
C ARG A 109 12.11 -6.41 -0.72
N TRP A 110 12.39 -5.25 -1.27
CA TRP A 110 12.17 -4.95 -2.69
C TRP A 110 13.33 -4.14 -3.24
N PHE A 111 13.58 -4.26 -4.53
CA PHE A 111 14.73 -3.62 -5.17
C PHE A 111 14.57 -3.60 -6.68
N GLN A 112 15.23 -2.65 -7.30
CA GLN A 112 15.30 -2.58 -8.76
C GLN A 112 16.37 -3.55 -9.29
N SER A 113 16.04 -4.28 -10.35
CA SER A 113 16.97 -5.12 -11.12
C SER A 113 16.84 -4.76 -12.61
N GLY A 114 17.82 -4.07 -13.15
CA GLY A 114 17.71 -3.48 -14.49
C GLY A 114 16.59 -2.44 -14.54
N ALA A 115 15.61 -2.65 -15.42
CA ALA A 115 14.42 -1.80 -15.51
C ALA A 115 13.24 -2.29 -14.63
N ASP A 116 13.36 -3.46 -14.04
CA ASP A 116 12.27 -4.15 -13.35
C ASP A 116 12.30 -3.88 -11.83
N GLU A 117 11.14 -3.97 -11.19
CA GLU A 117 11.03 -3.99 -9.74
C GLU A 117 10.84 -5.43 -9.26
N ILE A 118 11.63 -5.85 -8.29
CA ILE A 118 11.58 -7.18 -7.69
C ILE A 118 11.05 -7.06 -6.26
N VAL A 119 10.07 -7.88 -5.90
CA VAL A 119 9.57 -8.01 -4.52
C VAL A 119 9.86 -9.42 -4.02
N ASP A 120 10.69 -9.52 -2.97
CA ASP A 120 10.96 -10.76 -2.26
C ASP A 120 9.89 -10.99 -1.20
N VAL A 121 9.21 -12.12 -1.26
CA VAL A 121 8.15 -12.53 -0.32
C VAL A 121 8.55 -13.80 0.38
N GLN A 122 8.22 -13.90 1.67
CA GLN A 122 8.28 -15.16 2.40
C GLN A 122 6.96 -15.48 3.07
N CYS A 123 6.60 -16.75 3.07
CA CYS A 123 5.36 -17.26 3.63
C CYS A 123 5.64 -18.38 4.63
N HIS A 124 4.76 -18.49 5.62
CA HIS A 124 4.90 -19.40 6.75
C HIS A 124 3.55 -20.05 7.06
N LYS A 125 3.58 -21.29 7.51
CA LYS A 125 2.43 -21.92 8.17
C LYS A 125 2.35 -21.50 9.64
N PRO A 126 1.22 -21.71 10.32
CA PRO A 126 1.13 -21.54 11.76
C PRO A 126 2.30 -22.22 12.49
N GLY A 127 2.85 -21.53 13.50
CA GLY A 127 4.08 -21.98 14.17
C GLY A 127 5.39 -21.50 13.54
N GLY A 128 5.31 -20.80 12.39
CA GLY A 128 6.44 -20.04 11.85
C GLY A 128 7.39 -20.79 10.92
N THR A 129 7.13 -22.06 10.60
CA THR A 129 7.92 -22.78 9.58
C THR A 129 7.57 -22.22 8.19
N ARG A 130 8.58 -21.98 7.36
CA ARG A 130 8.39 -21.59 5.96
C ARG A 130 7.62 -22.66 5.22
N ASP A 131 6.63 -22.23 4.44
CA ASP A 131 5.82 -23.14 3.64
C ASP A 131 5.23 -22.42 2.43
N ASP A 132 5.00 -23.19 1.36
CA ASP A 132 4.50 -22.66 0.11
C ASP A 132 3.00 -22.37 0.22
N THR A 133 2.59 -21.19 -0.20
CA THR A 133 1.18 -20.82 -0.29
C THR A 133 0.98 -19.82 -1.40
N PRO A 134 -0.14 -19.85 -2.11
CA PRO A 134 -0.53 -18.78 -3.02
C PRO A 134 -0.66 -17.45 -2.27
N PHE A 135 -0.36 -16.34 -2.97
CA PHE A 135 -0.50 -15.00 -2.41
C PHE A 135 -0.72 -13.96 -3.51
N THR A 136 -1.35 -12.87 -3.15
CA THR A 136 -1.41 -11.67 -3.98
C THR A 136 -0.41 -10.65 -3.46
N VAL A 137 0.20 -9.91 -4.36
CA VAL A 137 1.21 -8.90 -4.06
C VAL A 137 0.98 -7.66 -4.91
N LEU A 138 1.15 -6.50 -4.31
CA LEU A 138 1.26 -5.23 -5.01
C LEU A 138 2.54 -4.52 -4.62
N TRP A 139 2.98 -3.63 -5.49
CA TRP A 139 4.00 -2.64 -5.22
C TRP A 139 3.59 -1.30 -5.83
N THR A 140 3.85 -0.21 -5.12
CA THR A 140 3.52 1.13 -5.59
C THR A 140 4.53 2.17 -5.11
N THR A 141 4.81 3.14 -5.97
CA THR A 141 5.46 4.40 -5.61
C THR A 141 4.70 5.56 -6.24
N SER A 142 4.50 6.60 -5.46
CA SER A 142 3.76 7.79 -5.87
C SER A 142 4.60 9.05 -5.74
N SER A 143 4.25 10.06 -6.52
CA SER A 143 4.88 11.37 -6.52
C SER A 143 3.83 12.47 -6.73
N GLY A 144 4.20 13.72 -6.42
CA GLY A 144 3.32 14.87 -6.61
C GLY A 144 2.19 14.99 -5.59
N VAL A 145 1.31 15.95 -5.82
CA VAL A 145 0.18 16.30 -4.96
C VAL A 145 -1.12 15.86 -5.63
N LEU A 146 -2.05 15.31 -4.87
CA LEU A 146 -3.36 14.89 -5.36
C LEU A 146 -4.43 15.96 -5.08
N PRO A 147 -5.53 15.97 -5.87
CA PRO A 147 -6.70 16.78 -5.56
C PRO A 147 -7.25 16.47 -4.15
N ALA A 148 -7.70 17.48 -3.43
CA ALA A 148 -8.17 17.35 -2.04
C ALA A 148 -9.34 16.35 -1.84
N ALA A 149 -10.11 16.07 -2.90
CA ALA A 149 -11.20 15.08 -2.86
C ALA A 149 -10.70 13.65 -2.64
N THR A 150 -9.44 13.36 -2.97
CA THR A 150 -8.82 12.04 -2.89
C THR A 150 -7.55 12.13 -2.03
N ALA A 151 -7.10 11.03 -1.48
CA ALA A 151 -5.84 11.01 -0.74
C ALA A 151 -5.15 9.66 -0.83
N HIS A 152 -3.82 9.72 -0.85
CA HIS A 152 -2.94 8.58 -0.73
C HIS A 152 -1.73 8.94 0.11
N ALA A 153 -1.34 8.07 1.01
CA ALA A 153 -0.10 8.20 1.76
C ALA A 153 0.46 6.82 2.07
N TYR A 154 1.77 6.72 2.17
CA TYR A 154 2.42 5.53 2.66
C TYR A 154 3.67 5.86 3.47
N VAL A 155 4.08 4.93 4.30
CA VAL A 155 5.36 4.93 5.01
C VAL A 155 5.99 3.55 4.97
N GLN A 156 7.33 3.53 4.93
CA GLN A 156 8.15 2.40 5.33
C GLN A 156 8.82 2.76 6.65
N TRP A 157 8.56 2.00 7.67
CA TRP A 157 9.30 2.01 8.92
C TRP A 157 10.39 0.94 8.86
N SER A 158 11.64 1.32 9.02
CA SER A 158 12.76 0.38 8.99
C SER A 158 13.88 0.84 9.90
N SER A 159 14.41 -0.08 10.69
CA SER A 159 15.57 0.16 11.57
C SER A 159 15.39 1.37 12.50
N GLY A 160 14.18 1.62 12.98
CA GLY A 160 13.89 2.70 13.93
C GLY A 160 13.65 4.07 13.30
N LEU A 161 13.49 4.17 12.00
CA LEU A 161 13.24 5.43 11.29
C LEU A 161 12.24 5.26 10.13
N VAL A 162 11.70 6.38 9.65
CA VAL A 162 10.92 6.43 8.41
C VAL A 162 11.90 6.41 7.24
N ALA A 163 12.10 5.23 6.65
CA ALA A 163 13.03 5.04 5.55
C ALA A 163 12.48 5.59 4.23
N GLN A 164 11.15 5.51 4.05
CA GLN A 164 10.45 6.07 2.91
C GLN A 164 9.09 6.60 3.33
N SER A 165 8.63 7.63 2.64
CA SER A 165 7.35 8.25 2.90
C SER A 165 6.84 8.98 1.66
N TYR A 166 5.53 8.88 1.45
CA TYR A 166 4.80 9.73 0.52
C TYR A 166 3.50 10.20 1.18
N ASN A 167 3.12 11.43 0.91
CA ASN A 167 1.86 11.99 1.33
C ASN A 167 1.34 12.90 0.22
N SER A 168 0.16 12.62 -0.28
CA SER A 168 -0.48 13.33 -1.39
C SER A 168 -0.77 14.82 -1.13
N THR A 169 -0.65 15.26 0.12
CA THR A 169 -0.77 16.68 0.49
C THR A 169 0.57 17.41 0.57
N GLY A 170 1.69 16.68 0.40
CA GLY A 170 3.05 17.20 0.55
C GLY A 170 3.52 17.33 2.00
N VAL A 171 2.67 17.02 2.98
CA VAL A 171 3.06 17.08 4.40
C VAL A 171 3.81 15.82 4.82
N VAL A 172 4.74 15.95 5.73
CA VAL A 172 5.59 14.84 6.20
C VAL A 172 4.79 13.89 7.11
N ASN A 173 4.82 12.60 6.78
CA ASN A 173 4.31 11.54 7.67
C ASN A 173 5.33 11.25 8.78
N THR A 174 4.85 10.82 9.94
CA THR A 174 5.71 10.43 11.06
C THR A 174 5.33 9.07 11.61
N VAL A 175 6.32 8.36 12.16
CA VAL A 175 6.13 7.11 12.89
C VAL A 175 6.85 7.24 14.23
N GLY A 176 6.18 6.88 15.31
CA GLY A 176 6.76 6.85 16.66
C GLY A 176 6.52 5.49 17.32
N PRO A 177 7.55 4.88 17.93
CA PRO A 177 7.37 3.69 18.74
C PRO A 177 6.58 4.05 20.01
N LEU A 178 5.67 3.18 20.42
CA LEU A 178 4.91 3.27 21.68
C LEU A 178 5.36 2.22 22.71
N GLY A 179 5.99 1.17 22.24
CA GLY A 179 6.49 0.04 22.99
C GLY A 179 7.01 -1.04 22.04
N VAL A 180 7.39 -2.19 22.59
CA VAL A 180 7.85 -3.32 21.77
C VAL A 180 6.75 -3.72 20.81
N GLY A 181 7.03 -3.70 19.50
CA GLY A 181 6.09 -4.06 18.44
C GLY A 181 4.88 -3.15 18.28
N GLN A 182 4.88 -1.98 18.89
CA GLN A 182 3.75 -1.05 18.88
C GLN A 182 4.17 0.30 18.33
N TYR A 183 3.46 0.79 17.33
CA TYR A 183 3.82 2.00 16.61
C TYR A 183 2.61 2.90 16.37
N LEU A 184 2.83 4.22 16.38
CA LEU A 184 1.86 5.22 15.98
C LEU A 184 2.34 5.88 14.69
N VAL A 185 1.60 5.66 13.62
CA VAL A 185 1.79 6.34 12.32
C VAL A 185 0.85 7.53 12.25
N ARG A 186 1.38 8.72 11.92
CA ARG A 186 0.60 9.93 11.69
C ARG A 186 0.72 10.34 10.23
N LEU A 187 -0.42 10.53 9.58
CA LEU A 187 -0.57 10.90 8.18
C LEU A 187 -1.34 12.23 8.11
N PRO A 188 -0.65 13.38 8.19
CA PRO A 188 -1.30 14.68 8.24
C PRO A 188 -1.99 15.04 6.92
N GLY A 189 -3.14 15.71 6.97
CA GLY A 189 -3.81 16.29 5.82
C GLY A 189 -4.56 15.33 4.90
N VAL A 190 -4.38 14.01 5.03
CA VAL A 190 -5.00 13.02 4.11
C VAL A 190 -6.41 12.58 4.53
N GLY A 191 -6.79 12.84 5.76
CA GLY A 191 -8.10 12.51 6.32
C GLY A 191 -9.19 13.52 5.96
N LEU A 192 -10.34 13.34 6.58
CA LEU A 192 -11.44 14.31 6.62
C LEU A 192 -11.60 14.83 8.05
N ALA A 193 -11.87 16.12 8.18
CA ALA A 193 -12.03 16.72 9.50
C ALA A 193 -13.17 16.06 10.29
N GLY A 194 -12.83 15.47 11.45
CA GLY A 194 -13.78 14.84 12.36
C GLY A 194 -14.44 13.54 11.84
N LEU A 195 -14.04 13.03 10.67
CA LEU A 195 -14.66 11.87 10.06
C LEU A 195 -13.61 10.81 9.66
N LEU A 196 -13.76 9.61 10.18
CA LEU A 196 -12.95 8.48 9.78
C LEU A 196 -13.36 8.04 8.36
N ALA A 197 -12.43 8.13 7.41
CA ALA A 197 -12.65 7.83 6.01
C ALA A 197 -11.43 7.15 5.38
N GLY A 198 -11.65 6.37 4.32
CA GLY A 198 -10.57 5.68 3.61
C GLY A 198 -10.32 4.26 4.12
N ASN A 199 -9.19 3.72 3.76
CA ASN A 199 -8.73 2.38 4.14
C ASN A 199 -7.24 2.38 4.42
N VAL A 200 -6.80 1.43 5.24
CA VAL A 200 -5.39 1.24 5.63
C VAL A 200 -4.98 -0.19 5.34
N GLN A 201 -3.79 -0.36 4.76
CA GLN A 201 -3.15 -1.67 4.59
C GLN A 201 -1.78 -1.66 5.28
N VAL A 202 -1.43 -2.75 5.94
CA VAL A 202 -0.15 -2.91 6.64
C VAL A 202 0.44 -4.27 6.32
N THR A 203 1.73 -4.30 6.05
CA THR A 203 2.49 -5.54 5.81
C THR A 203 3.80 -5.51 6.59
N ALA A 204 4.13 -6.58 7.28
CA ALA A 204 5.43 -6.74 7.94
C ALA A 204 6.56 -6.83 6.89
N VAL A 205 7.71 -6.26 7.21
CA VAL A 205 8.93 -6.35 6.40
C VAL A 205 10.01 -6.99 7.26
N GLN A 206 10.55 -8.12 6.82
CA GLN A 206 11.52 -8.85 7.62
C GLN A 206 12.65 -9.47 6.78
N PRO A 207 13.79 -8.79 6.66
CA PRO A 207 14.87 -9.28 5.80
C PRO A 207 15.64 -10.48 6.37
N ASN A 208 15.78 -10.62 7.70
CA ASN A 208 16.83 -11.47 8.25
C ASN A 208 16.42 -12.41 9.40
N ALA A 209 15.23 -12.32 9.94
CA ALA A 209 14.86 -13.08 11.13
C ALA A 209 13.58 -13.88 10.96
N GLY A 210 13.09 -14.50 12.00
CA GLY A 210 11.90 -15.35 11.96
C GLY A 210 10.62 -14.59 11.56
N PRO A 211 9.54 -15.31 11.38
CA PRO A 211 8.29 -14.80 10.84
C PRO A 211 7.68 -13.68 11.68
N ARG A 212 7.12 -12.69 11.01
CA ARG A 212 6.49 -11.51 11.60
C ARG A 212 5.14 -11.25 10.97
N ARG A 213 4.25 -10.67 11.74
CA ARG A 213 2.93 -10.20 11.28
C ARG A 213 2.67 -8.83 11.86
N CYS A 214 2.28 -7.89 11.03
CA CYS A 214 1.80 -6.58 11.46
C CYS A 214 0.34 -6.41 11.08
N LYS A 215 -0.41 -5.68 11.88
CA LYS A 215 -1.82 -5.41 11.67
C LYS A 215 -2.19 -3.99 12.10
N VAL A 216 -3.36 -3.56 11.71
CA VAL A 216 -3.97 -2.32 12.21
C VAL A 216 -4.63 -2.64 13.55
N TYR A 217 -4.09 -2.14 14.66
CA TYR A 217 -4.78 -2.24 15.94
C TYR A 217 -6.03 -1.36 15.97
N SER A 218 -5.85 -0.08 15.68
CA SER A 218 -6.92 0.89 15.52
C SER A 218 -6.44 2.06 14.66
N TRP A 219 -7.36 2.85 14.18
CA TRP A 219 -7.06 4.09 13.47
C TRP A 219 -8.19 5.09 13.66
N SER A 220 -7.87 6.38 13.55
CA SER A 220 -8.82 7.46 13.82
C SER A 220 -8.50 8.71 13.00
N ALA A 221 -9.51 9.54 12.75
CA ALA A 221 -9.33 10.89 12.25
C ALA A 221 -8.86 11.80 13.38
N VAL A 222 -7.86 12.64 13.10
CA VAL A 222 -7.36 13.68 14.03
C VAL A 222 -7.16 14.97 13.27
N GLY A 223 -8.05 15.94 13.47
CA GLY A 223 -8.13 17.10 12.61
C GLY A 223 -8.37 16.68 11.17
N THR A 224 -7.53 17.13 10.24
CA THR A 224 -7.53 16.71 8.83
C THR A 224 -6.58 15.52 8.57
N GLY A 225 -5.95 14.98 9.59
CA GLY A 225 -5.04 13.85 9.47
C GLY A 225 -5.65 12.51 9.88
N VAL A 226 -4.87 11.47 9.72
CA VAL A 226 -5.18 10.11 10.16
C VAL A 226 -4.06 9.62 11.08
N GLN A 227 -4.44 8.99 12.18
CA GLN A 227 -3.55 8.27 13.08
C GLN A 227 -3.85 6.78 12.99
N VAL A 228 -2.80 5.96 12.85
CA VAL A 228 -2.90 4.51 12.76
C VAL A 228 -1.98 3.88 13.80
N TYR A 229 -2.55 3.03 14.64
CA TYR A 229 -1.79 2.20 15.57
C TYR A 229 -1.49 0.87 14.88
N VAL A 230 -0.21 0.60 14.65
CA VAL A 230 0.29 -0.63 14.03
C VAL A 230 0.90 -1.51 15.11
N PHE A 231 0.42 -2.75 15.20
CA PHE A 231 0.94 -3.74 16.15
C PHE A 231 1.54 -4.92 15.39
N CYS A 232 2.73 -5.30 15.78
CA CYS A 232 3.51 -6.37 15.15
C CYS A 232 3.82 -7.50 16.15
N TYR A 233 3.74 -8.72 15.65
CA TYR A 233 3.81 -9.94 16.45
C TYR A 233 4.77 -10.96 15.82
N ASP A 234 5.40 -11.77 16.66
CA ASP A 234 6.13 -12.96 16.26
C ASP A 234 5.18 -14.16 16.00
N GLN A 235 5.74 -15.33 15.71
CA GLN A 235 4.98 -16.57 15.52
C GLN A 235 4.27 -17.05 16.78
N ALA A 236 4.74 -16.69 17.97
CA ALA A 236 4.11 -17.03 19.23
C ALA A 236 2.99 -16.05 19.65
N GLY A 237 2.80 -14.96 18.89
CA GLY A 237 1.83 -13.92 19.20
C GLY A 237 2.31 -12.90 20.23
N ALA A 238 3.59 -12.91 20.57
CA ALA A 238 4.20 -11.88 21.39
C ALA A 238 4.53 -10.63 20.56
N PHE A 239 4.47 -9.47 21.19
CA PHE A 239 4.92 -8.23 20.55
C PHE A 239 6.40 -8.28 20.23
N ILE A 240 6.76 -7.84 19.03
CA ILE A 240 8.14 -7.80 18.59
C ILE A 240 8.41 -6.60 17.67
N ASN A 241 9.56 -5.97 17.88
CA ASN A 241 10.00 -4.91 16.96
C ASN A 241 10.30 -5.51 15.58
N THR A 242 9.71 -4.92 14.56
CA THR A 242 9.95 -5.31 13.18
C THR A 242 9.70 -4.12 12.25
N ASP A 243 10.28 -4.19 11.09
CA ASP A 243 10.00 -3.23 10.04
C ASP A 243 8.60 -3.49 9.45
N PHE A 244 7.98 -2.47 8.88
CA PHE A 244 6.70 -2.61 8.19
C PHE A 244 6.51 -1.53 7.14
N VAL A 245 5.59 -1.79 6.24
CA VAL A 245 5.01 -0.79 5.34
C VAL A 245 3.54 -0.57 5.68
N LEU A 246 3.10 0.66 5.51
CA LEU A 246 1.70 1.05 5.68
C LEU A 246 1.29 1.94 4.52
N SER A 247 0.13 1.66 3.92
CA SER A 247 -0.53 2.54 2.96
C SER A 247 -1.90 2.96 3.46
N TYR A 248 -2.26 4.22 3.21
CA TYR A 248 -3.58 4.80 3.39
C TYR A 248 -4.09 5.32 2.05
N HIS A 249 -5.37 5.08 1.77
CA HIS A 249 -6.03 5.60 0.58
C HIS A 249 -7.49 5.99 0.87
N ARG A 250 -7.94 7.05 0.23
CA ARG A 250 -9.30 7.57 0.33
C ARG A 250 -9.79 8.01 -1.05
N ARG A 251 -10.95 7.44 -1.49
CA ARG A 251 -11.52 7.64 -2.83
C ARG A 251 -10.52 7.38 -3.95
N ARG A 252 -9.71 6.35 -3.74
CA ARG A 252 -8.66 5.88 -4.67
C ARG A 252 -8.39 4.39 -4.45
N PRO A 253 -7.83 3.72 -5.46
CA PRO A 253 -7.28 2.39 -5.26
C PRO A 253 -6.06 2.42 -4.32
N VAL A 254 -5.76 1.29 -3.70
CA VAL A 254 -4.61 1.13 -2.80
C VAL A 254 -3.26 1.40 -3.50
N ILE A 255 -3.20 1.28 -4.80
CA ILE A 255 -2.01 1.54 -5.63
C ILE A 255 -1.72 3.04 -5.84
N GLY A 256 -2.57 3.93 -5.38
CA GLY A 256 -2.31 5.37 -5.34
C GLY A 256 -2.31 6.12 -6.67
N SER A 257 -2.50 5.45 -7.81
CA SER A 257 -2.42 6.03 -9.15
C SER A 257 -3.37 7.22 -9.36
N LEU A 258 -2.92 8.24 -10.09
CA LEU A 258 -3.74 9.37 -10.54
C LEU A 258 -4.63 9.02 -11.75
N GLY A 259 -4.20 8.06 -12.56
CA GLY A 259 -4.92 7.54 -13.72
C GLY A 259 -5.62 6.21 -13.40
N PRO A 260 -5.92 5.41 -14.41
CA PRO A 260 -6.42 4.05 -14.19
C PRO A 260 -5.48 3.26 -13.28
N PRO A 261 -6.01 2.37 -12.44
CA PRO A 261 -7.39 1.93 -12.41
C PRO A 261 -8.33 2.91 -11.70
N SER A 262 -9.52 3.06 -12.25
CA SER A 262 -10.59 3.90 -11.70
C SER A 262 -11.66 3.11 -10.96
N HIS A 263 -11.72 1.78 -11.15
CA HIS A 263 -12.65 0.90 -10.49
C HIS A 263 -12.00 0.27 -9.25
N PHE A 264 -12.47 0.66 -8.10
CA PHE A 264 -12.00 0.17 -6.80
C PHE A 264 -13.13 0.14 -5.78
N GLY A 265 -12.95 -0.66 -4.77
CA GLY A 265 -13.76 -0.66 -3.56
C GLY A 265 -12.89 -0.92 -2.34
N TYR A 266 -13.29 -0.38 -1.21
CA TYR A 266 -12.69 -0.74 0.07
C TYR A 266 -13.74 -0.72 1.18
N LEU A 267 -13.50 -1.52 2.22
CA LEU A 267 -14.38 -1.58 3.37
C LEU A 267 -13.61 -1.94 4.65
N GLY A 268 -14.18 -1.56 5.78
CA GLY A 268 -13.79 -2.01 7.09
C GLY A 268 -14.98 -2.64 7.81
N THR A 269 -14.80 -3.78 8.45
CA THR A 269 -15.87 -4.48 9.18
C THR A 269 -16.26 -3.82 10.49
N ALA A 270 -15.45 -2.87 10.98
CA ALA A 270 -15.67 -2.23 12.28
C ALA A 270 -16.62 -1.02 12.22
N VAL A 271 -16.69 -0.34 11.09
CA VAL A 271 -17.36 0.96 10.96
C VAL A 271 -17.96 1.08 9.56
N GLY A 272 -19.20 1.52 9.46
CA GLY A 272 -19.82 1.91 8.21
C GLY A 272 -19.36 3.31 7.73
N GLY A 273 -20.09 3.89 6.80
CA GLY A 273 -19.81 5.24 6.29
C GLY A 273 -18.56 5.31 5.40
N PRO A 274 -17.77 6.39 5.45
CA PRO A 274 -16.67 6.63 4.51
C PRO A 274 -15.46 5.69 4.61
N THR A 275 -15.48 4.71 5.52
CA THR A 275 -14.56 3.57 5.53
C THR A 275 -15.04 2.41 4.65
N ASN A 276 -16.20 2.57 4.03
CA ASN A 276 -16.77 1.70 3.01
C ASN A 276 -17.10 2.59 1.80
N ASP A 277 -16.28 2.50 0.76
CA ASP A 277 -16.45 3.33 -0.45
C ASP A 277 -16.25 2.46 -1.70
N ASN A 278 -17.01 2.80 -2.72
CA ASN A 278 -17.02 2.12 -4.01
C ASN A 278 -16.96 3.18 -5.11
N SER A 279 -16.02 3.07 -6.01
CA SER A 279 -15.77 4.08 -7.05
C SER A 279 -16.93 4.30 -8.01
N VAL A 280 -17.83 3.30 -8.15
CA VAL A 280 -18.99 3.34 -9.04
C VAL A 280 -20.25 3.75 -8.30
N LEU A 281 -20.52 3.13 -7.15
CA LEU A 281 -21.78 3.28 -6.41
C LEU A 281 -21.68 4.21 -5.18
N GLY A 282 -20.47 4.64 -4.83
CA GLY A 282 -20.23 5.57 -3.73
C GLY A 282 -20.12 4.91 -2.36
N VAL A 283 -20.25 5.76 -1.33
CA VAL A 283 -20.06 5.41 0.08
C VAL A 283 -21.16 4.44 0.55
N GLY A 284 -20.74 3.38 1.27
CA GLY A 284 -21.65 2.40 1.89
C GLY A 284 -22.14 1.29 0.94
N ALA A 285 -21.71 1.29 -0.31
CA ALA A 285 -22.22 0.35 -1.31
C ALA A 285 -21.66 -1.07 -1.22
N ASN A 286 -20.50 -1.27 -0.60
CA ASN A 286 -19.92 -2.60 -0.44
C ASN A 286 -20.58 -3.32 0.76
N ALA A 287 -20.62 -4.64 0.72
CA ALA A 287 -21.25 -5.46 1.76
C ALA A 287 -20.28 -6.49 2.35
N VAL A 288 -20.54 -6.89 3.58
CA VAL A 288 -19.87 -8.03 4.23
C VAL A 288 -20.92 -8.96 4.82
N ALA A 289 -20.86 -10.23 4.44
CA ALA A 289 -21.66 -11.29 5.02
C ALA A 289 -20.78 -12.25 5.81
N ALA A 290 -21.20 -12.65 7.01
CA ALA A 290 -20.55 -13.72 7.76
C ALA A 290 -20.86 -15.07 7.10
N LEU A 291 -19.86 -15.93 7.00
CA LEU A 291 -19.97 -17.29 6.48
C LEU A 291 -19.63 -18.32 7.57
N ALA A 292 -19.98 -19.57 7.33
CA ALA A 292 -19.51 -20.69 8.14
C ALA A 292 -18.13 -21.19 7.65
N PRO A 293 -17.21 -21.57 8.55
CA PRO A 293 -17.28 -21.41 10.02
C PRO A 293 -17.16 -19.95 10.45
N ALA A 294 -17.54 -19.63 11.68
CA ALA A 294 -17.37 -18.30 12.27
C ALA A 294 -15.90 -17.84 12.16
N GLY A 295 -15.66 -16.63 11.65
CA GLY A 295 -14.33 -16.14 11.29
C GLY A 295 -14.07 -16.12 9.79
N ARG A 296 -15.03 -16.56 8.98
CA ARG A 296 -15.03 -16.45 7.53
C ARG A 296 -16.09 -15.45 7.08
N TYR A 297 -15.79 -14.70 6.03
CA TYR A 297 -16.62 -13.59 5.54
C TYR A 297 -16.58 -13.51 4.02
N LEU A 298 -17.68 -13.07 3.43
CA LEU A 298 -17.73 -12.65 2.03
C LEU A 298 -17.83 -11.13 1.97
N ALA A 299 -16.81 -10.50 1.42
CA ALA A 299 -16.83 -9.07 1.10
C ALA A 299 -17.20 -8.90 -0.38
N THR A 300 -18.32 -8.24 -0.67
CA THR A 300 -18.80 -7.98 -2.01
C THR A 300 -18.58 -6.51 -2.38
N PHE A 301 -17.94 -6.29 -3.51
CA PHE A 301 -17.70 -4.98 -4.12
C PHE A 301 -18.48 -4.91 -5.45
N PRO A 302 -19.70 -4.35 -5.44
CA PRO A 302 -20.54 -4.35 -6.62
C PRO A 302 -20.02 -3.43 -7.73
N GLN A 303 -20.20 -3.85 -8.97
CA GLN A 303 -19.88 -3.13 -10.22
C GLN A 303 -18.41 -2.71 -10.41
N VAL A 304 -17.50 -3.21 -9.60
CA VAL A 304 -16.04 -2.96 -9.75
C VAL A 304 -15.26 -4.20 -10.18
N GLY A 305 -15.92 -5.33 -10.38
CA GLY A 305 -15.34 -6.62 -10.71
C GLY A 305 -15.00 -6.77 -12.19
N LEU A 306 -14.12 -5.94 -12.73
CA LEU A 306 -13.66 -6.03 -14.11
C LEU A 306 -12.45 -6.96 -14.24
N LYS A 307 -11.79 -6.98 -15.41
CA LYS A 307 -10.58 -7.78 -15.64
C LYS A 307 -9.35 -7.17 -15.00
N GLU A 308 -8.34 -8.01 -14.84
CA GLU A 308 -7.06 -7.70 -14.22
C GLU A 308 -7.25 -7.02 -12.87
N THR A 309 -7.48 -7.85 -11.87
CA THR A 309 -7.97 -7.42 -10.57
C THR A 309 -7.01 -7.79 -9.44
N HIS A 310 -7.09 -7.05 -8.36
CA HIS A 310 -6.30 -7.24 -7.15
C HIS A 310 -7.17 -7.08 -5.91
N ALA A 311 -6.93 -7.93 -4.91
CA ALA A 311 -7.57 -7.85 -3.61
C ALA A 311 -6.52 -7.90 -2.50
N GLN A 312 -6.72 -7.11 -1.43
CA GLN A 312 -5.87 -7.13 -0.23
C GLN A 312 -6.71 -7.10 1.02
N VAL A 313 -6.20 -7.74 2.08
CA VAL A 313 -6.84 -7.81 3.38
C VAL A 313 -5.79 -7.66 4.47
N VAL A 314 -6.13 -6.89 5.50
CA VAL A 314 -5.36 -6.81 6.74
C VAL A 314 -6.30 -6.91 7.95
N ALA A 315 -5.88 -7.63 8.99
CA ALA A 315 -6.63 -7.72 10.24
C ALA A 315 -6.67 -6.37 10.98
N GLN A 316 -7.79 -6.09 11.69
CA GLN A 316 -7.95 -4.90 12.52
C GLN A 316 -8.45 -5.28 13.92
N GLY A 317 -7.84 -4.72 14.95
CA GLY A 317 -8.29 -4.88 16.35
C GLY A 317 -7.24 -5.52 17.26
N THR A 318 -7.67 -5.93 18.45
CA THR A 318 -6.83 -6.47 19.51
C THR A 318 -6.28 -7.86 19.18
N GLY A 319 -5.32 -8.33 19.99
CA GLY A 319 -4.72 -9.67 19.87
C GLY A 319 -3.82 -9.83 18.64
N SER A 320 -3.21 -11.00 18.52
CA SER A 320 -2.29 -11.36 17.44
C SER A 320 -2.95 -12.03 16.24
N ASN A 321 -4.29 -11.96 16.15
CA ASN A 321 -5.08 -12.49 15.05
C ASN A 321 -4.69 -11.86 13.71
N TYR A 322 -4.83 -12.61 12.63
CA TYR A 322 -4.57 -12.18 11.27
C TYR A 322 -5.66 -12.66 10.32
N CYS A 323 -5.84 -11.96 9.22
CA CYS A 323 -6.85 -12.26 8.21
C CYS A 323 -6.21 -12.27 6.83
N HIS A 324 -6.74 -13.10 5.95
CA HIS A 324 -6.30 -13.18 4.55
C HIS A 324 -7.42 -13.75 3.66
N LEU A 325 -7.13 -13.98 2.39
CA LEU A 325 -8.05 -14.53 1.41
C LEU A 325 -8.09 -16.06 1.51
N THR A 326 -9.29 -16.67 1.37
CA THR A 326 -9.43 -18.13 1.37
C THR A 326 -9.10 -18.74 0.03
N GLN A 327 -9.37 -18.01 -1.04
CA GLN A 327 -9.24 -18.42 -2.44
C GLN A 327 -9.12 -17.18 -3.32
N SER A 328 -8.82 -17.39 -4.60
CA SER A 328 -8.89 -16.30 -5.56
C SER A 328 -10.30 -15.74 -5.63
N TRP A 329 -10.40 -14.42 -5.64
CA TRP A 329 -11.65 -13.68 -5.71
C TRP A 329 -12.34 -13.82 -7.08
N THR A 330 -13.66 -13.69 -7.09
CA THR A 330 -14.43 -13.61 -8.33
C THR A 330 -14.38 -12.19 -8.90
N TYR A 331 -14.56 -12.07 -10.19
CA TYR A 331 -14.67 -10.79 -10.89
C TYR A 331 -15.51 -10.98 -12.16
N THR A 332 -16.78 -10.71 -12.03
CA THR A 332 -17.70 -10.58 -13.18
C THR A 332 -18.13 -9.13 -13.30
N THR A 333 -19.35 -8.78 -12.94
CA THR A 333 -19.76 -7.40 -12.71
C THR A 333 -19.39 -6.99 -11.29
N ASP A 334 -19.66 -7.88 -10.33
CA ASP A 334 -19.30 -7.71 -8.93
C ASP A 334 -18.00 -8.48 -8.60
N ALA A 335 -17.28 -8.02 -7.60
CA ALA A 335 -16.13 -8.71 -7.05
C ALA A 335 -16.48 -9.28 -5.68
N ASP A 336 -16.37 -10.59 -5.56
CA ASP A 336 -16.53 -11.31 -4.30
C ASP A 336 -15.18 -11.75 -3.76
N VAL A 337 -14.87 -11.29 -2.57
CA VAL A 337 -13.60 -11.53 -1.86
C VAL A 337 -13.89 -12.34 -0.60
N ASP A 338 -13.50 -13.60 -0.60
CA ASP A 338 -13.69 -14.52 0.53
C ASP A 338 -12.54 -14.35 1.53
N VAL A 339 -12.85 -13.84 2.71
CA VAL A 339 -11.88 -13.51 3.78
C VAL A 339 -12.02 -14.51 4.90
N ILE A 340 -10.89 -14.92 5.47
CA ILE A 340 -10.84 -15.78 6.66
C ILE A 340 -9.85 -15.20 7.67
N CYS A 341 -10.20 -15.29 8.94
CA CYS A 341 -9.36 -14.82 10.03
C CYS A 341 -8.96 -15.97 10.95
N PHE A 342 -7.77 -15.90 11.49
CA PHE A 342 -7.17 -16.90 12.35
C PHE A 342 -6.65 -16.28 13.63
N ASP A 343 -6.59 -17.08 14.68
CA ASP A 343 -5.81 -16.78 15.86
C ASP A 343 -4.32 -17.06 15.62
N ASN A 344 -3.51 -16.88 16.64
CA ASN A 344 -2.07 -17.05 16.54
C ASN A 344 -1.61 -18.48 16.20
N VAL A 345 -2.39 -19.49 16.57
CA VAL A 345 -2.06 -20.90 16.32
C VAL A 345 -2.71 -21.46 15.06
N GLY A 346 -3.42 -20.62 14.29
CA GLY A 346 -4.02 -21.00 13.02
C GLY A 346 -5.43 -21.59 13.14
N VAL A 347 -6.11 -21.35 14.25
CA VAL A 347 -7.53 -21.70 14.41
C VAL A 347 -8.40 -20.58 13.87
N VAL A 348 -9.36 -20.93 13.03
CA VAL A 348 -10.32 -19.97 12.46
C VAL A 348 -11.09 -19.28 13.57
N THR A 349 -11.07 -17.95 13.58
CA THR A 349 -11.67 -17.16 14.66
C THR A 349 -12.30 -15.86 14.13
N PRO A 350 -13.45 -15.44 14.66
CA PRO A 350 -14.02 -14.14 14.28
C PRO A 350 -13.08 -12.99 14.59
N HIS A 351 -12.82 -12.16 13.58
CA HIS A 351 -12.01 -10.97 13.74
C HIS A 351 -12.42 -9.88 12.76
N ARG A 352 -12.08 -8.62 13.09
CA ARG A 352 -12.29 -7.49 12.19
C ARG A 352 -11.18 -7.41 11.16
N PHE A 353 -11.48 -6.87 10.00
CA PHE A 353 -10.51 -6.66 8.93
C PHE A 353 -10.82 -5.41 8.11
N LEU A 354 -9.82 -4.97 7.38
CA LEU A 354 -9.91 -3.98 6.31
C LEU A 354 -9.61 -4.69 4.99
N ALA A 355 -10.46 -4.49 4.00
CA ALA A 355 -10.30 -5.07 2.67
C ALA A 355 -10.31 -3.99 1.60
N THR A 356 -9.56 -4.20 0.54
CA THR A 356 -9.57 -3.36 -0.65
C THR A 356 -9.54 -4.20 -1.90
N PHE A 357 -10.25 -3.74 -2.92
CA PHE A 357 -10.32 -4.34 -4.23
C PHE A 357 -10.03 -3.31 -5.31
N THR A 358 -9.35 -3.71 -6.37
CA THR A 358 -9.00 -2.83 -7.49
C THR A 358 -9.05 -3.62 -8.78
N SER A 359 -9.60 -3.05 -9.85
CA SER A 359 -9.49 -3.54 -11.21
C SER A 359 -8.82 -2.51 -12.10
N ARG A 360 -8.28 -2.93 -13.23
CA ARG A 360 -7.45 -2.08 -14.09
C ARG A 360 -8.15 -0.87 -14.71
N LEU A 361 -9.49 -0.90 -14.85
CA LEU A 361 -10.30 0.14 -15.53
C LEU A 361 -10.71 1.24 -14.59
#